data_9578e2706156a2e7c5150a297149a217
#
_entry.id   9578e2706156a2e7c5150a297149a217
#
_cell.length_a   1.000
_cell.length_b   1.000
_cell.length_c   1.000
_cell.angle_alpha   90.00
_cell.angle_beta   90.00
_cell.angle_gamma   90.00
#
_symmetry.space_group_name_H-M   'P 1'
#
loop_
_entity.id
_entity.type
_entity.pdbx_description
1 polymer ?
#
loop_
_entity_poly.entity_id
_entity_poly.type
_entity_poly.pdbx_seq_one_letter_code
_entity_poly.pdbx_strand_id
1 'polypeptide(L)'
;MVAERSFVELTEGEEYLHRDVWVVVNRQIEHANKDQRGSTYDYLVSMVFTFHALEGYLNFVGEKIAPRLWAEEKKLFGNSISAKIKKICNLCDIEVPDCGKRPYSTIKELVELRNKIAHPKIQKPKSNITFAEGAESLLFPRTYLQATVSRVKALRARDDVEQLIEELIHPAALMKFPDLKLSLGHKGLMGIMAMHTHHTALAEGRTHPPEYLGDK
;
A
#
# COMPACT_ATOMS: atom_id res chain seq x y z
N MET A 1 26.60 46.37 19.50
CA MET A 1 25.87 45.55 18.54
C MET A 1 25.94 44.13 19.02
N VAL A 2 24.80 43.55 19.37
CA VAL A 2 24.70 42.12 19.72
C VAL A 2 24.73 41.36 18.40
N ALA A 3 25.68 40.48 18.19
CA ALA A 3 25.71 39.63 17.01
C ALA A 3 24.45 38.73 17.02
N GLU A 4 23.61 38.86 16.02
CA GLU A 4 22.49 37.94 15.79
C GLU A 4 23.07 36.54 15.57
N ARG A 5 22.76 35.63 16.50
CA ARG A 5 23.10 34.21 16.34
C ARG A 5 22.09 33.58 15.38
N SER A 6 22.55 33.13 14.22
CA SER A 6 21.74 32.35 13.32
C SER A 6 21.86 30.85 13.62
N PHE A 7 20.74 30.16 13.52
CA PHE A 7 20.65 28.71 13.74
C PHE A 7 20.10 28.07 12.47
N VAL A 8 20.55 26.85 12.18
CA VAL A 8 19.90 25.99 11.18
C VAL A 8 19.08 24.97 11.95
N GLU A 9 17.80 24.90 11.62
CA GLU A 9 16.92 23.83 12.06
C GLU A 9 16.99 22.69 11.03
N LEU A 10 17.47 21.53 11.45
CA LEU A 10 17.44 20.31 10.69
C LEU A 10 16.28 19.46 11.21
N THR A 11 15.29 19.22 10.38
CA THR A 11 14.16 18.35 10.71
C THR A 11 14.29 17.08 9.90
N GLU A 12 14.47 15.96 10.57
CA GLU A 12 14.45 14.63 9.95
C GLU A 12 13.15 13.94 10.33
N GLY A 13 12.54 13.21 9.40
CA GLY A 13 11.30 12.51 9.62
C GLY A 13 11.21 11.24 8.80
N GLU A 14 10.44 10.28 9.28
CA GLU A 14 10.07 9.09 8.52
C GLU A 14 8.68 9.30 7.92
N GLU A 15 8.59 9.20 6.60
CA GLU A 15 7.33 9.24 5.88
C GLU A 15 6.78 7.82 5.70
N TYR A 16 5.53 7.62 6.08
CA TYR A 16 4.87 6.32 5.96
C TYR A 16 3.88 6.33 4.79
N LEU A 17 4.39 6.36 3.58
CA LEU A 17 3.63 6.52 2.34
C LEU A 17 2.44 5.54 2.21
N HIS A 18 2.55 4.32 2.73
CA HIS A 18 1.44 3.36 2.71
C HIS A 18 0.20 3.85 3.48
N ARG A 19 0.37 4.70 4.49
CA ARG A 19 -0.73 5.32 5.24
C ARG A 19 -1.44 6.40 4.43
N ASP A 20 -0.69 7.23 3.72
CA ASP A 20 -1.25 8.23 2.81
C ASP A 20 -1.99 7.58 1.66
N VAL A 21 -1.42 6.51 1.11
CA VAL A 21 -2.08 5.67 0.09
C VAL A 21 -3.38 5.08 0.63
N TRP A 22 -3.42 4.65 1.90
CA TRP A 22 -4.64 4.14 2.53
C TRP A 22 -5.73 5.21 2.70
N VAL A 23 -5.35 6.46 2.98
CA VAL A 23 -6.29 7.59 2.99
C VAL A 23 -6.91 7.78 1.60
N VAL A 24 -6.12 7.66 0.53
CA VAL A 24 -6.63 7.73 -0.86
C VAL A 24 -7.64 6.61 -1.13
N VAL A 25 -7.37 5.36 -0.70
CA VAL A 25 -8.32 4.24 -0.84
C VAL A 25 -9.69 4.59 -0.28
N ASN A 26 -9.74 5.07 0.97
CA ASN A 26 -10.99 5.39 1.64
C ASN A 26 -11.72 6.56 0.96
N ARG A 27 -11.00 7.62 0.58
CA ARG A 27 -11.56 8.77 -0.13
C ARG A 27 -12.18 8.39 -1.48
N GLN A 28 -11.52 7.51 -2.25
CA GLN A 28 -12.04 7.05 -3.54
C GLN A 28 -13.32 6.23 -3.38
N ILE A 29 -13.38 5.37 -2.37
CA ILE A 29 -14.61 4.61 -2.05
C ILE A 29 -15.74 5.56 -1.63
N GLU A 30 -15.45 6.54 -0.79
CA GLU A 30 -16.45 7.55 -0.38
C GLU A 30 -16.96 8.35 -1.58
N HIS A 31 -16.07 8.80 -2.47
CA HIS A 31 -16.43 9.52 -3.69
C HIS A 31 -17.32 8.67 -4.58
N ALA A 32 -16.93 7.44 -4.87
CA ALA A 32 -17.70 6.48 -5.67
C ALA A 32 -19.08 6.16 -5.09
N ASN A 33 -19.24 6.20 -3.77
CA ASN A 33 -20.53 5.98 -3.11
C ASN A 33 -21.45 7.20 -3.19
N LYS A 34 -20.90 8.42 -3.30
CA LYS A 34 -21.68 9.68 -3.41
C LYS A 34 -22.11 9.97 -4.85
N ASP A 35 -21.23 9.72 -5.82
CA ASP A 35 -21.50 9.93 -7.23
C ASP A 35 -21.36 8.61 -8.00
N GLN A 36 -22.49 8.12 -8.54
CA GLN A 36 -22.51 6.88 -9.31
C GLN A 36 -21.92 7.06 -10.72
N ARG A 37 -21.88 8.30 -11.24
CA ARG A 37 -21.34 8.58 -12.56
C ARG A 37 -19.81 8.45 -12.53
N GLY A 38 -19.28 7.47 -13.25
CA GLY A 38 -17.84 7.22 -13.28
C GLY A 38 -17.30 6.40 -12.12
N SER A 39 -18.14 6.00 -11.15
CA SER A 39 -17.75 5.28 -9.94
C SER A 39 -16.91 4.01 -10.18
N THR A 40 -17.03 3.39 -11.35
CA THR A 40 -16.18 2.25 -11.72
C THR A 40 -14.68 2.62 -11.73
N TYR A 41 -14.33 3.82 -12.16
CA TYR A 41 -12.93 4.27 -12.15
C TYR A 41 -12.45 4.59 -10.74
N ASP A 42 -13.31 5.15 -9.90
CA ASP A 42 -12.97 5.39 -8.49
C ASP A 42 -12.76 4.06 -7.74
N TYR A 43 -13.60 3.05 -7.99
CA TYR A 43 -13.39 1.70 -7.45
C TYR A 43 -12.13 1.05 -8.01
N LEU A 44 -11.79 1.26 -9.30
CA LEU A 44 -10.53 0.80 -9.85
C LEU A 44 -9.34 1.43 -9.13
N VAL A 45 -9.35 2.74 -8.98
CA VAL A 45 -8.30 3.48 -8.27
C VAL A 45 -8.18 2.95 -6.85
N SER A 46 -9.30 2.83 -6.12
CA SER A 46 -9.27 2.31 -4.75
C SER A 46 -8.67 0.90 -4.67
N MET A 47 -9.01 -0.02 -5.58
CA MET A 47 -8.45 -1.37 -5.59
C MET A 47 -6.94 -1.40 -5.89
N VAL A 48 -6.49 -0.57 -6.84
CA VAL A 48 -5.05 -0.47 -7.16
C VAL A 48 -4.27 0.11 -5.98
N PHE A 49 -4.79 1.17 -5.35
CA PHE A 49 -4.15 1.78 -4.19
C PHE A 49 -4.24 0.89 -2.94
N THR A 50 -5.28 0.06 -2.80
CA THR A 50 -5.34 -0.98 -1.75
C THR A 50 -4.17 -1.95 -1.87
N PHE A 51 -3.84 -2.38 -3.10
CA PHE A 51 -2.65 -3.20 -3.33
C PHE A 51 -1.36 -2.48 -2.92
N HIS A 52 -1.20 -1.21 -3.32
CA HIS A 52 0.01 -0.44 -2.99
C HIS A 52 0.13 -0.15 -1.49
N ALA A 53 -0.98 0.08 -0.78
CA ALA A 53 -0.97 0.21 0.67
C ALA A 53 -0.50 -1.08 1.36
N LEU A 54 -0.97 -2.24 0.89
CA LEU A 54 -0.50 -3.54 1.38
C LEU A 54 0.99 -3.72 1.12
N GLU A 55 1.45 -3.50 -0.13
CA GLU A 55 2.86 -3.66 -0.49
C GLU A 55 3.76 -2.73 0.33
N GLY A 56 3.37 -1.46 0.47
CA GLY A 56 4.08 -0.47 1.28
C GLY A 56 4.13 -0.83 2.76
N TYR A 57 3.01 -1.33 3.31
CA TYR A 57 2.98 -1.82 4.70
C TYR A 57 3.91 -3.02 4.91
N LEU A 58 3.90 -4.00 4.00
CA LEU A 58 4.78 -5.17 4.11
C LEU A 58 6.26 -4.77 4.04
N ASN A 59 6.60 -3.78 3.23
CA ASN A 59 7.95 -3.22 3.17
C ASN A 59 8.29 -2.51 4.48
N PHE A 60 7.42 -1.64 4.96
CA PHE A 60 7.60 -0.92 6.21
C PHE A 60 7.83 -1.86 7.40
N VAL A 61 6.91 -2.82 7.63
CA VAL A 61 7.05 -3.75 8.76
C VAL A 61 8.28 -4.65 8.59
N GLY A 62 8.53 -5.13 7.38
CA GLY A 62 9.69 -5.97 7.09
C GLY A 62 11.02 -5.25 7.34
N GLU A 63 11.13 -3.99 6.95
CA GLU A 63 12.31 -3.15 7.20
C GLU A 63 12.52 -2.91 8.70
N LYS A 64 11.44 -2.67 9.46
CA LYS A 64 11.53 -2.48 10.92
C LYS A 64 11.92 -3.76 11.67
N ILE A 65 11.35 -4.92 11.33
CA ILE A 65 11.59 -6.18 12.07
C ILE A 65 12.82 -6.97 11.58
N ALA A 66 13.25 -6.78 10.34
CA ALA A 66 14.35 -7.52 9.74
C ALA A 66 15.15 -6.67 8.72
N PRO A 67 15.76 -5.53 9.12
CA PRO A 67 16.35 -4.55 8.20
C PRO A 67 17.44 -5.16 7.29
N ARG A 68 18.30 -6.02 7.82
CA ARG A 68 19.36 -6.68 7.02
C ARG A 68 18.80 -7.58 5.92
N LEU A 69 17.70 -8.27 6.19
CA LEU A 69 17.05 -9.13 5.22
C LEU A 69 16.29 -8.28 4.19
N TRP A 70 15.64 -7.21 4.65
CA TRP A 70 14.87 -6.34 3.76
C TRP A 70 15.76 -5.48 2.86
N ALA A 71 16.99 -5.20 3.23
CA ALA A 71 17.98 -4.56 2.33
C ALA A 71 18.21 -5.36 1.03
N GLU A 72 17.97 -6.70 1.05
CA GLU A 72 18.02 -7.56 -0.13
C GLU A 72 16.62 -7.96 -0.66
N GLU A 73 15.57 -7.25 -0.28
CA GLU A 73 14.18 -7.55 -0.57
C GLU A 73 13.94 -7.90 -2.04
N LYS A 74 14.46 -7.07 -2.95
CA LYS A 74 14.28 -7.26 -4.39
C LYS A 74 14.88 -8.57 -4.92
N LYS A 75 15.99 -8.98 -4.35
CA LYS A 75 16.67 -10.24 -4.70
C LYS A 75 15.95 -11.45 -4.10
N LEU A 76 15.43 -11.32 -2.87
CA LEU A 76 14.83 -12.43 -2.13
C LEU A 76 13.37 -12.69 -2.52
N PHE A 77 12.61 -11.63 -2.73
CA PHE A 77 11.16 -11.73 -2.96
C PHE A 77 10.75 -11.30 -4.39
N GLY A 78 11.62 -10.56 -5.10
CA GLY A 78 11.23 -9.92 -6.36
C GLY A 78 9.98 -9.08 -6.15
N ASN A 79 8.95 -9.31 -6.97
CA ASN A 79 7.64 -8.63 -6.86
C ASN A 79 6.57 -9.50 -6.17
N SER A 80 6.97 -10.52 -5.41
CA SER A 80 6.04 -11.48 -4.83
C SER A 80 5.52 -11.03 -3.47
N ILE A 81 4.33 -10.44 -3.44
CA ILE A 81 3.59 -10.10 -2.21
C ILE A 81 3.38 -11.35 -1.34
N SER A 82 3.07 -12.50 -1.95
CA SER A 82 2.90 -13.77 -1.23
C SER A 82 4.16 -14.20 -0.49
N ALA A 83 5.34 -14.01 -1.09
CA ALA A 83 6.61 -14.33 -0.45
C ALA A 83 6.90 -13.39 0.73
N LYS A 84 6.59 -12.09 0.60
CA LYS A 84 6.71 -11.11 1.68
C LYS A 84 5.80 -11.45 2.86
N ILE A 85 4.51 -11.71 2.60
CA ILE A 85 3.54 -12.11 3.65
C ILE A 85 4.05 -13.36 4.38
N LYS A 86 4.40 -14.42 3.63
CA LYS A 86 4.92 -15.66 4.22
C LYS A 86 6.15 -15.40 5.09
N LYS A 87 7.07 -14.55 4.62
CA LYS A 87 8.29 -14.24 5.39
C LYS A 87 7.98 -13.48 6.67
N ILE A 88 7.11 -12.48 6.62
CA ILE A 88 6.71 -11.72 7.81
C ILE A 88 5.96 -12.60 8.81
N CYS A 89 5.01 -13.44 8.35
CA CYS A 89 4.31 -14.38 9.21
C CYS A 89 5.31 -15.31 9.94
N ASN A 90 6.30 -15.86 9.23
CA ASN A 90 7.34 -16.69 9.84
C ASN A 90 8.21 -15.92 10.83
N LEU A 91 8.53 -14.64 10.58
CA LEU A 91 9.28 -13.79 11.51
C LEU A 91 8.48 -13.45 12.78
N CYS A 92 7.17 -13.37 12.66
CA CYS A 92 6.26 -13.08 13.76
C CYS A 92 5.72 -14.35 14.47
N ASP A 93 6.16 -15.55 14.06
CA ASP A 93 5.71 -16.85 14.58
C ASP A 93 4.18 -17.07 14.47
N ILE A 94 3.59 -16.58 13.39
CA ILE A 94 2.17 -16.79 13.09
C ILE A 94 1.99 -17.67 11.87
N GLU A 95 0.86 -18.39 11.84
CA GLU A 95 0.49 -19.21 10.69
C GLU A 95 0.28 -18.38 9.44
N VAL A 96 0.79 -18.86 8.31
CA VAL A 96 0.57 -18.21 7.01
C VAL A 96 -0.89 -18.45 6.61
N PRO A 97 -1.68 -17.38 6.30
CA PRO A 97 -3.07 -17.54 5.92
C PRO A 97 -3.25 -18.45 4.70
N ASP A 98 -4.33 -19.25 4.72
CA ASP A 98 -4.68 -20.11 3.60
C ASP A 98 -4.93 -19.29 2.32
N CYS A 99 -4.12 -19.54 1.32
CA CYS A 99 -4.18 -18.79 0.06
C CYS A 99 -5.43 -19.07 -0.79
N GLY A 100 -6.23 -20.05 -0.44
CA GLY A 100 -7.55 -20.35 -1.05
C GLY A 100 -8.70 -19.63 -0.39
N LYS A 101 -8.50 -19.04 0.81
CA LYS A 101 -9.52 -18.39 1.61
C LYS A 101 -9.30 -16.88 1.72
N ARG A 102 -10.35 -16.15 2.10
CA ARG A 102 -10.22 -14.75 2.48
C ARG A 102 -9.49 -14.64 3.83
N PRO A 103 -8.72 -13.57 4.05
CA PRO A 103 -8.48 -12.42 3.16
C PRO A 103 -7.49 -12.69 2.00
N TYR A 104 -6.71 -13.77 2.05
CA TYR A 104 -5.59 -13.99 1.14
C TYR A 104 -6.00 -14.21 -0.33
N SER A 105 -7.13 -14.86 -0.60
CA SER A 105 -7.63 -15.05 -1.97
C SER A 105 -7.91 -13.72 -2.68
N THR A 106 -8.38 -12.70 -1.94
CA THR A 106 -8.60 -11.35 -2.48
C THR A 106 -7.28 -10.67 -2.84
N ILE A 107 -6.21 -10.92 -2.08
CA ILE A 107 -4.89 -10.36 -2.41
C ILE A 107 -4.37 -10.89 -3.76
N LYS A 108 -4.63 -12.14 -4.10
CA LYS A 108 -4.30 -12.67 -5.43
C LYS A 108 -5.05 -11.93 -6.53
N GLU A 109 -6.35 -11.66 -6.34
CA GLU A 109 -7.14 -10.87 -7.30
C GLU A 109 -6.54 -9.46 -7.47
N LEU A 110 -6.09 -8.82 -6.38
CA LEU A 110 -5.44 -7.51 -6.45
C LEU A 110 -4.10 -7.55 -7.19
N VAL A 111 -3.28 -8.57 -6.97
CA VAL A 111 -2.02 -8.79 -7.70
C VAL A 111 -2.29 -8.92 -9.20
N GLU A 112 -3.30 -9.70 -9.58
CA GLU A 112 -3.69 -9.89 -10.98
C GLU A 112 -4.19 -8.58 -11.61
N LEU A 113 -5.04 -7.84 -10.91
CA LEU A 113 -5.54 -6.54 -11.35
C LEU A 113 -4.39 -5.55 -11.56
N ARG A 114 -3.53 -5.39 -10.56
CA ARG A 114 -2.36 -4.49 -10.63
C ARG A 114 -1.46 -4.85 -11.80
N ASN A 115 -1.16 -6.13 -12.00
CA ASN A 115 -0.31 -6.57 -13.11
C ASN A 115 -0.94 -6.29 -14.48
N LYS A 116 -2.25 -6.44 -14.60
CA LYS A 116 -2.98 -6.09 -15.84
C LYS A 116 -3.00 -4.59 -16.11
N ILE A 117 -3.07 -3.76 -15.06
CA ILE A 117 -3.01 -2.30 -15.19
C ILE A 117 -1.59 -1.82 -15.50
N ALA A 118 -0.58 -2.38 -14.82
CA ALA A 118 0.82 -1.99 -15.02
C ALA A 118 1.38 -2.43 -16.39
N HIS A 119 0.85 -3.53 -16.94
CA HIS A 119 1.28 -4.09 -18.22
C HIS A 119 0.08 -4.30 -19.17
N PRO A 120 -0.58 -3.21 -19.61
CA PRO A 120 -1.79 -3.32 -20.42
C PRO A 120 -1.50 -3.98 -21.77
N LYS A 121 -2.32 -4.98 -22.10
CA LYS A 121 -2.29 -5.65 -23.41
C LYS A 121 -3.66 -5.53 -24.04
N ILE A 122 -3.70 -5.58 -25.39
CA ILE A 122 -4.96 -5.59 -26.12
C ILE A 122 -5.80 -6.77 -25.65
N GLN A 123 -6.99 -6.47 -25.15
CA GLN A 123 -7.98 -7.46 -24.76
C GLN A 123 -8.96 -7.67 -25.94
N LYS A 124 -9.30 -8.91 -26.21
CA LYS A 124 -10.32 -9.27 -27.24
C LYS A 124 -11.47 -9.98 -26.51
N PRO A 125 -12.36 -9.22 -25.84
CA PRO A 125 -13.48 -9.83 -25.14
C PRO A 125 -14.39 -10.54 -26.14
N LYS A 126 -14.87 -11.71 -25.74
CA LYS A 126 -15.82 -12.51 -26.52
C LYS A 126 -17.06 -12.73 -25.67
N SER A 127 -18.25 -12.71 -26.30
CA SER A 127 -19.48 -13.16 -25.68
C SER A 127 -20.16 -14.16 -26.59
N ASN A 128 -20.69 -15.24 -26.01
CA ASN A 128 -21.57 -16.16 -26.69
C ASN A 128 -22.98 -15.91 -26.16
N ILE A 129 -23.79 -15.20 -26.93
CA ILE A 129 -25.16 -14.88 -26.56
C ILE A 129 -26.04 -15.53 -27.60
N THR A 130 -27.00 -16.34 -27.16
CA THR A 130 -28.02 -16.93 -28.03
C THR A 130 -29.24 -16.00 -28.05
N PHE A 131 -29.67 -15.61 -29.21
CA PHE A 131 -30.86 -14.76 -29.41
C PHE A 131 -31.98 -15.59 -30.04
N ALA A 132 -33.21 -15.15 -29.76
CA ALA A 132 -34.35 -15.61 -30.57
C ALA A 132 -34.22 -15.09 -31.99
N GLU A 133 -34.74 -15.84 -32.94
CA GLU A 133 -34.78 -15.45 -34.36
C GLU A 133 -35.48 -14.09 -34.52
N GLY A 134 -34.81 -13.15 -35.18
CA GLY A 134 -35.32 -11.79 -35.37
C GLY A 134 -34.98 -10.77 -34.27
N ALA A 135 -34.28 -11.17 -33.20
CA ALA A 135 -33.80 -10.25 -32.18
C ALA A 135 -32.38 -9.72 -32.51
N GLU A 136 -32.21 -8.39 -32.54
CA GLU A 136 -30.89 -7.77 -32.65
C GLU A 136 -30.26 -7.59 -31.26
N SER A 137 -29.00 -7.95 -31.12
CA SER A 137 -28.27 -7.71 -29.90
C SER A 137 -27.42 -6.44 -29.99
N LEU A 138 -27.71 -5.51 -29.11
CA LEU A 138 -26.85 -4.36 -28.84
C LEU A 138 -25.86 -4.61 -27.69
N LEU A 139 -25.78 -5.86 -27.18
CA LEU A 139 -24.94 -6.20 -26.04
C LEU A 139 -23.49 -6.42 -26.48
N PHE A 140 -22.61 -5.54 -26.02
CA PHE A 140 -21.16 -5.71 -26.17
C PHE A 140 -20.60 -6.66 -25.10
N PRO A 141 -19.57 -7.46 -25.46
CA PRO A 141 -18.87 -8.26 -24.47
C PRO A 141 -18.34 -7.38 -23.32
N ARG A 142 -18.52 -7.84 -22.06
CA ARG A 142 -17.95 -7.13 -20.93
C ARG A 142 -16.44 -7.06 -21.04
N THR A 143 -15.89 -5.87 -20.81
CA THR A 143 -14.44 -5.68 -20.72
C THR A 143 -13.90 -6.33 -19.44
N TYR A 144 -12.58 -6.56 -19.40
CA TYR A 144 -11.93 -7.05 -18.18
C TYR A 144 -12.23 -6.18 -16.96
N LEU A 145 -12.17 -4.85 -17.11
CA LEU A 145 -12.47 -3.92 -16.02
C LEU A 145 -13.92 -4.04 -15.54
N GLN A 146 -14.88 -4.08 -16.47
CA GLN A 146 -16.30 -4.26 -16.11
C GLN A 146 -16.59 -5.59 -15.41
N ALA A 147 -15.81 -6.63 -15.67
CA ALA A 147 -15.94 -7.93 -15.01
C ALA A 147 -15.22 -7.97 -13.65
N THR A 148 -14.14 -7.19 -13.48
CA THR A 148 -13.24 -7.27 -12.35
C THR A 148 -13.51 -6.18 -11.31
N VAL A 149 -13.90 -4.97 -11.75
CA VAL A 149 -14.10 -3.81 -10.88
C VAL A 149 -15.57 -3.63 -10.56
N SER A 150 -15.90 -3.56 -9.28
CA SER A 150 -17.24 -3.24 -8.79
C SER A 150 -17.16 -2.72 -7.36
N ARG A 151 -18.24 -2.05 -6.90
CA ARG A 151 -18.36 -1.62 -5.51
C ARG A 151 -18.10 -2.75 -4.51
N VAL A 152 -18.73 -3.91 -4.72
CA VAL A 152 -18.60 -5.07 -3.82
C VAL A 152 -17.14 -5.55 -3.76
N LYS A 153 -16.46 -5.62 -4.90
CA LYS A 153 -15.06 -6.06 -4.96
C LYS A 153 -14.09 -5.04 -4.36
N ALA A 154 -14.35 -3.76 -4.57
CA ALA A 154 -13.53 -2.69 -3.98
C ALA A 154 -13.63 -2.66 -2.45
N LEU A 155 -14.84 -2.73 -1.91
CA LEU A 155 -15.06 -2.81 -0.47
C LEU A 155 -14.42 -4.08 0.12
N ARG A 156 -14.64 -5.24 -0.52
CA ARG A 156 -14.02 -6.49 -0.09
C ARG A 156 -12.49 -6.40 -0.10
N ALA A 157 -11.91 -5.80 -1.13
CA ALA A 157 -10.46 -5.65 -1.22
C ALA A 157 -9.90 -4.79 -0.07
N ARG A 158 -10.54 -3.65 0.22
CA ARG A 158 -10.19 -2.81 1.35
C ARG A 158 -10.29 -3.57 2.67
N ASP A 159 -11.43 -4.19 2.94
CA ASP A 159 -11.72 -4.87 4.21
C ASP A 159 -10.76 -6.06 4.42
N ASP A 160 -10.47 -6.85 3.38
CA ASP A 160 -9.56 -8.00 3.47
C ASP A 160 -8.10 -7.59 3.69
N VAL A 161 -7.66 -6.47 3.10
CA VAL A 161 -6.31 -5.93 3.35
C VAL A 161 -6.23 -5.32 4.75
N GLU A 162 -7.25 -4.58 5.19
CA GLU A 162 -7.34 -4.07 6.55
C GLU A 162 -7.29 -5.21 7.57
N GLN A 163 -8.08 -6.26 7.37
CA GLN A 163 -8.09 -7.45 8.23
C GLN A 163 -6.71 -8.11 8.29
N LEU A 164 -6.07 -8.35 7.16
CA LEU A 164 -4.75 -8.97 7.13
C LEU A 164 -3.71 -8.15 7.90
N ILE A 165 -3.75 -6.83 7.76
CA ILE A 165 -2.78 -5.95 8.40
C ILE A 165 -3.13 -5.74 9.86
N GLU A 166 -4.32 -5.22 10.18
CA GLU A 166 -4.67 -4.74 11.52
C GLU A 166 -5.05 -5.87 12.50
N GLU A 167 -5.57 -6.99 12.01
CA GLU A 167 -5.99 -8.09 12.88
C GLU A 167 -4.97 -9.22 12.96
N LEU A 168 -4.11 -9.39 11.95
CA LEU A 168 -3.18 -10.51 11.91
C LEU A 168 -1.72 -10.06 12.02
N ILE A 169 -1.18 -9.35 11.01
CA ILE A 169 0.26 -9.10 10.93
C ILE A 169 0.72 -8.08 11.96
N HIS A 170 0.05 -6.94 12.05
CA HIS A 170 0.48 -5.83 12.90
C HIS A 170 0.48 -6.17 14.40
N PRO A 171 -0.58 -6.78 14.96
CA PRO A 171 -0.58 -7.23 16.36
C PRO A 171 0.52 -8.26 16.65
N ALA A 172 0.74 -9.20 15.71
CA ALA A 172 1.78 -10.22 15.86
C ALA A 172 3.19 -9.58 15.86
N ALA A 173 3.43 -8.60 14.99
CA ALA A 173 4.69 -7.87 14.97
C ALA A 173 4.92 -7.09 16.27
N LEU A 174 3.90 -6.40 16.80
CA LEU A 174 3.98 -5.69 18.07
C LEU A 174 4.24 -6.63 19.27
N MET A 175 3.64 -7.82 19.24
CA MET A 175 3.82 -8.84 20.27
C MET A 175 5.23 -9.43 20.23
N LYS A 176 5.71 -9.76 19.04
CA LYS A 176 7.03 -10.40 18.85
C LYS A 176 8.20 -9.43 19.02
N PHE A 177 8.00 -8.16 18.68
CA PHE A 177 9.02 -7.11 18.70
C PHE A 177 8.55 -5.90 19.52
N PRO A 178 8.38 -6.05 20.85
CA PRO A 178 7.82 -4.98 21.71
C PRO A 178 8.66 -3.70 21.71
N ASP A 179 9.97 -3.81 21.54
CA ASP A 179 10.90 -2.67 21.47
C ASP A 179 10.66 -1.77 20.25
N LEU A 180 10.01 -2.30 19.20
CA LEU A 180 9.66 -1.56 18.00
C LEU A 180 8.28 -0.89 18.07
N LYS A 181 7.58 -0.97 19.21
CA LYS A 181 6.21 -0.43 19.35
C LYS A 181 6.10 1.04 18.98
N LEU A 182 7.08 1.86 19.36
CA LEU A 182 7.08 3.30 19.03
C LEU A 182 7.26 3.52 17.51
N SER A 183 8.15 2.79 16.87
CA SER A 183 8.41 2.92 15.43
C SER A 183 7.35 2.26 14.56
N LEU A 184 6.73 1.16 15.00
CA LEU A 184 5.62 0.52 14.30
C LEU A 184 4.30 1.29 14.46
N GLY A 185 4.11 1.96 15.60
CA GLY A 185 2.87 2.63 15.94
C GLY A 185 1.78 1.68 16.46
N HIS A 186 0.62 2.23 16.78
CA HIS A 186 -0.51 1.44 17.30
C HIS A 186 -1.32 0.73 16.21
N LYS A 187 -1.28 1.26 14.98
CA LYS A 187 -1.99 0.74 13.81
C LYS A 187 -1.07 0.70 12.60
N GLY A 188 -1.21 -0.33 11.78
CA GLY A 188 -0.40 -0.51 10.59
C GLY A 188 -0.75 0.49 9.48
N LEU A 189 -2.04 0.70 9.25
CA LEU A 189 -2.56 1.54 8.15
C LEU A 189 -2.86 2.99 8.55
N MET A 190 -2.80 3.32 9.84
CA MET A 190 -3.09 4.67 10.34
C MET A 190 -2.01 5.12 11.31
N GLY A 191 -1.67 6.40 11.29
CA GLY A 191 -0.73 7.00 12.24
C GLY A 191 -0.15 8.31 11.75
N ILE A 192 0.57 8.98 12.63
CA ILE A 192 1.21 10.27 12.39
C ILE A 192 2.67 10.00 12.00
N MET A 193 3.24 10.84 11.12
CA MET A 193 4.67 10.86 10.84
C MET A 193 5.49 11.05 12.12
N ALA A 194 6.57 10.30 12.27
CA ALA A 194 7.57 10.59 13.28
C ALA A 194 8.48 11.70 12.74
N MET A 195 8.50 12.86 13.40
CA MET A 195 9.39 13.97 13.07
C MET A 195 10.38 14.16 14.20
N HIS A 196 11.66 14.29 13.87
CA HIS A 196 12.73 14.64 14.78
C HIS A 196 13.31 15.98 14.33
N THR A 197 13.28 16.97 15.22
CA THR A 197 13.86 18.30 14.96
C THR A 197 15.15 18.45 15.73
N HIS A 198 16.24 18.76 15.03
CA HIS A 198 17.53 19.06 15.60
C HIS A 198 17.88 20.52 15.36
N HIS A 199 18.27 21.23 16.41
CA HIS A 199 18.75 22.61 16.31
C HIS A 199 20.28 22.61 16.37
N THR A 200 20.92 23.06 15.29
CA THR A 200 22.39 23.19 15.23
C THR A 200 22.75 24.66 15.11
N ALA A 201 23.58 25.15 16.04
CA ALA A 201 24.14 26.51 15.93
C ALA A 201 25.11 26.56 14.75
N LEU A 202 24.94 27.56 13.88
CA LEU A 202 25.95 27.84 12.84
C LEU A 202 27.24 28.30 13.48
N ALA A 203 28.36 27.71 13.08
CA ALA A 203 29.67 28.19 13.48
C ALA A 203 29.89 29.63 12.93
N GLU A 204 30.50 30.48 13.74
CA GLU A 204 30.79 31.85 13.36
C GLU A 204 31.56 31.87 12.01
N GLY A 205 31.04 32.59 11.04
CA GLY A 205 31.64 32.73 9.70
C GLY A 205 31.07 31.84 8.59
N ARG A 206 30.12 30.92 8.85
CA ARG A 206 29.42 30.18 7.80
C ARG A 206 28.08 30.82 7.48
N THR A 207 27.93 31.31 6.26
CA THR A 207 26.70 31.94 5.77
C THR A 207 25.76 30.96 5.08
N HIS A 208 26.18 29.71 4.86
CA HIS A 208 25.35 28.67 4.24
C HIS A 208 25.40 27.36 5.03
N PRO A 209 24.29 26.63 5.10
CA PRO A 209 24.32 25.27 5.64
C PRO A 209 25.27 24.40 4.81
N PRO A 210 25.86 23.35 5.40
CA PRO A 210 26.66 22.40 4.64
C PRO A 210 25.81 21.79 3.53
N GLU A 211 26.34 21.81 2.30
CA GLU A 211 25.69 21.07 1.20
C GLU A 211 25.54 19.61 1.61
N TYR A 212 24.35 19.10 1.49
CA TYR A 212 24.09 17.67 1.64
C TYR A 212 24.84 16.94 0.55
N LEU A 213 26.02 16.41 0.88
CA LEU A 213 26.64 15.37 0.08
C LEU A 213 25.82 14.10 0.31
N GLY A 214 24.81 13.91 -0.55
CA GLY A 214 24.10 12.65 -0.63
C GLY A 214 25.10 11.53 -0.86
N ASP A 215 25.15 10.59 0.05
CA ASP A 215 25.93 9.37 -0.12
C ASP A 215 25.49 8.67 -1.41
N LYS A 216 26.48 8.49 -2.29
CA LYS A 216 26.33 7.77 -3.55
C LYS A 216 26.26 6.28 -3.31
#